data_ebf536ba06bf14efb1686aef1315704a
#
_entry.id   ebf536ba06bf14efb1686aef1315704a
#
_cell.length_a   1.000
_cell.length_b   1.000
_cell.length_c   1.000
_cell.angle_alpha   90.00
_cell.angle_beta   90.00
_cell.angle_gamma   90.00
#
_symmetry.space_group_name_H-M   'P 1'
#
loop_
_entity.id
_entity.type
_entity.pdbx_description
1 polymer ?
#
loop_
_entity_poly.entity_id
_entity_poly.type
_entity_poly.pdbx_seq_one_letter_code
_entity_poly.pdbx_strand_id
1 'polypeptide(L)'
;MLAAIGAAAFALASPAAALAVECASLPGPVYGLGGSAAKPIIGKTAAALAGVGSADTIVYQAPGACLGINGLIAGTKITGTASYWTADGVERTCDLPIAGAEVHFANMGNTAAGCPGVGALPPGIGDFPGPVQAFTLVVPLASSQQSISSEAAYFVFGFGQAGQVAPWTDELQIFRRDVNSAAQLFIALAAGVPSERFKGVDTKSNAGTITAVASSATPEAAIGLVGGEVADANRAAVRVLAYQHRGQSCGYWPDSTPTAFDKRNVRTGQYAIWAPMHFFAKV
;
A
#
# COMPACT_ATOMS: atom_id res chain seq x y z
N MET A 1 14.65 -65.41 30.91
CA MET A 1 13.75 -64.46 30.22
C MET A 1 14.59 -63.27 29.80
N LEU A 2 15.06 -63.23 28.53
CA LEU A 2 15.77 -62.07 27.96
C LEU A 2 14.74 -61.20 27.23
N ALA A 3 14.61 -59.95 27.63
CA ALA A 3 13.79 -58.95 26.91
C ALA A 3 14.65 -58.27 25.85
N ALA A 4 14.25 -58.40 24.58
CA ALA A 4 14.86 -57.69 23.46
C ALA A 4 14.23 -56.27 23.37
N ILE A 5 15.07 -55.26 23.53
CA ILE A 5 14.71 -53.83 23.34
C ILE A 5 14.92 -53.50 21.85
N GLY A 6 13.83 -53.36 21.11
CA GLY A 6 13.86 -52.90 19.71
C GLY A 6 14.06 -51.38 19.65
N ALA A 7 15.17 -50.92 19.09
CA ALA A 7 15.43 -49.52 18.80
C ALA A 7 14.67 -49.12 17.52
N ALA A 8 13.66 -48.27 17.62
CA ALA A 8 12.99 -47.64 16.48
C ALA A 8 13.84 -46.46 15.99
N ALA A 9 14.40 -46.56 14.80
CA ALA A 9 15.11 -45.47 14.12
C ALA A 9 14.05 -44.51 13.53
N PHE A 10 13.94 -43.32 14.13
CA PHE A 10 13.19 -42.21 13.55
C PHE A 10 14.03 -41.58 12.41
N ALA A 11 13.63 -41.82 11.18
CA ALA A 11 14.17 -41.08 10.04
C ALA A 11 13.66 -39.63 10.09
N LEU A 12 14.55 -38.72 10.42
CA LEU A 12 14.30 -37.27 10.28
C LEU A 12 14.29 -36.93 8.79
N ALA A 13 13.10 -36.85 8.21
CA ALA A 13 12.92 -36.27 6.88
C ALA A 13 13.29 -34.76 6.96
N SER A 14 14.46 -34.39 6.45
CA SER A 14 14.81 -32.98 6.25
C SER A 14 13.77 -32.36 5.31
N PRO A 15 13.15 -31.22 5.66
CA PRO A 15 12.30 -30.52 4.71
C PRO A 15 13.16 -30.15 3.50
N ALA A 16 12.79 -30.62 2.32
CA ALA A 16 13.38 -30.16 1.07
C ALA A 16 13.16 -28.65 1.02
N ALA A 17 14.23 -27.86 0.96
CA ALA A 17 14.14 -26.43 0.72
C ALA A 17 13.38 -26.27 -0.61
N ALA A 18 12.17 -25.73 -0.56
CA ALA A 18 11.44 -25.39 -1.77
C ALA A 18 12.31 -24.37 -2.52
N LEU A 19 12.81 -24.73 -3.69
CA LEU A 19 13.52 -23.80 -4.55
C LEU A 19 12.59 -22.62 -4.83
N ALA A 20 13.09 -21.40 -4.63
CA ALA A 20 12.35 -20.20 -4.98
C ALA A 20 11.99 -20.25 -6.47
N VAL A 21 10.77 -19.89 -6.81
CA VAL A 21 10.31 -19.85 -8.20
C VAL A 21 11.01 -18.68 -8.89
N GLU A 22 11.68 -18.94 -10.02
CA GLU A 22 12.24 -17.89 -10.86
C GLU A 22 11.12 -17.14 -11.59
N CYS A 23 11.04 -15.80 -11.45
CA CYS A 23 10.00 -15.02 -12.12
C CYS A 23 10.05 -15.19 -13.66
N ALA A 24 11.23 -15.35 -14.22
CA ALA A 24 11.42 -15.57 -15.66
C ALA A 24 10.89 -16.92 -16.16
N SER A 25 10.66 -17.90 -15.27
CA SER A 25 10.08 -19.21 -15.63
C SER A 25 8.54 -19.19 -15.62
N LEU A 26 7.91 -18.14 -15.15
CA LEU A 26 6.46 -17.98 -15.19
C LEU A 26 5.99 -17.76 -16.66
N PRO A 27 4.77 -18.20 -17.01
CA PRO A 27 4.22 -17.95 -18.35
C PRO A 27 4.15 -16.45 -18.64
N GLY A 28 4.75 -15.99 -19.76
CA GLY A 28 4.70 -14.60 -20.25
C GLY A 28 4.84 -13.53 -19.15
N PRO A 29 5.94 -13.44 -18.39
CA PRO A 29 6.01 -12.57 -17.22
C PRO A 29 5.98 -11.09 -17.62
N VAL A 30 4.99 -10.35 -17.11
CA VAL A 30 4.80 -8.91 -17.30
C VAL A 30 5.19 -8.21 -16.00
N TYR A 31 6.31 -7.50 -16.00
CA TYR A 31 6.90 -6.90 -14.81
C TYR A 31 6.37 -5.50 -14.54
N GLY A 32 5.74 -5.34 -13.37
CA GLY A 32 5.22 -4.06 -12.88
C GLY A 32 5.97 -3.54 -11.68
N LEU A 33 6.04 -2.21 -11.55
CA LEU A 33 6.70 -1.51 -10.45
C LEU A 33 5.83 -0.36 -9.95
N GLY A 34 5.68 -0.20 -8.62
CA GLY A 34 4.88 0.92 -8.14
C GLY A 34 4.51 0.92 -6.67
N GLY A 35 3.32 1.42 -6.35
CA GLY A 35 2.83 1.57 -4.98
C GLY A 35 2.24 0.29 -4.40
N SER A 36 2.48 0.03 -3.12
CA SER A 36 1.89 -1.10 -2.40
C SER A 36 0.35 -1.00 -2.27
N ALA A 37 -0.20 0.20 -2.36
CA ALA A 37 -1.64 0.43 -2.35
C ALA A 37 -2.35 -0.11 -3.61
N ALA A 38 -1.62 -0.32 -4.71
CA ALA A 38 -2.15 -0.94 -5.93
C ALA A 38 -2.20 -2.48 -5.89
N LYS A 39 -1.46 -3.12 -4.97
CA LYS A 39 -1.38 -4.60 -4.93
C LYS A 39 -2.75 -5.30 -4.92
N PRO A 40 -3.76 -4.85 -4.15
CA PRO A 40 -5.05 -5.53 -4.14
C PRO A 40 -5.76 -5.55 -5.51
N ILE A 41 -5.72 -4.45 -6.27
CA ILE A 41 -6.33 -4.41 -7.59
C ILE A 41 -5.49 -5.18 -8.62
N ILE A 42 -4.17 -5.03 -8.57
CA ILE A 42 -3.24 -5.77 -9.44
C ILE A 42 -3.39 -7.28 -9.20
N GLY A 43 -3.46 -7.71 -7.94
CA GLY A 43 -3.65 -9.12 -7.60
C GLY A 43 -4.98 -9.69 -8.09
N LYS A 44 -6.08 -8.94 -7.98
CA LYS A 44 -7.38 -9.35 -8.54
C LYS A 44 -7.33 -9.45 -10.07
N THR A 45 -6.68 -8.51 -10.74
CA THR A 45 -6.50 -8.53 -12.19
C THR A 45 -5.65 -9.72 -12.61
N ALA A 46 -4.52 -9.95 -11.94
CA ALA A 46 -3.62 -11.07 -12.20
C ALA A 46 -4.32 -12.43 -12.01
N ALA A 47 -5.08 -12.59 -10.91
CA ALA A 47 -5.86 -13.80 -10.66
C ALA A 47 -6.95 -14.03 -11.72
N ALA A 48 -7.63 -12.97 -12.16
CA ALA A 48 -8.62 -13.05 -13.23
C ALA A 48 -8.00 -13.46 -14.56
N LEU A 49 -6.84 -12.91 -14.94
CA LEU A 49 -6.09 -13.30 -16.13
C LEU A 49 -5.68 -14.78 -16.05
N ALA A 50 -5.10 -15.20 -14.94
CA ALA A 50 -4.75 -16.60 -14.73
C ALA A 50 -5.97 -17.54 -14.79
N GLY A 51 -7.13 -17.08 -14.25
CA GLY A 51 -8.38 -17.84 -14.25
C GLY A 51 -8.99 -18.07 -15.64
N VAL A 52 -8.72 -17.17 -16.61
CA VAL A 52 -9.14 -17.34 -18.01
C VAL A 52 -8.07 -17.99 -18.89
N GLY A 53 -6.98 -18.48 -18.28
CA GLY A 53 -5.90 -19.16 -19.01
C GLY A 53 -5.04 -18.21 -19.85
N SER A 54 -4.89 -16.94 -19.43
CA SER A 54 -3.96 -16.02 -20.09
C SER A 54 -2.56 -16.61 -20.18
N ALA A 55 -1.87 -16.36 -21.28
CA ALA A 55 -0.46 -16.69 -21.42
C ALA A 55 0.46 -15.76 -20.59
N ASP A 56 -0.08 -14.67 -20.04
CA ASP A 56 0.68 -13.65 -19.31
C ASP A 56 0.49 -13.76 -17.80
N THR A 57 1.58 -13.62 -17.07
CA THR A 57 1.61 -13.57 -15.60
C THR A 57 2.06 -12.18 -15.14
N ILE A 58 1.24 -11.49 -14.36
CA ILE A 58 1.65 -10.22 -13.75
C ILE A 58 2.59 -10.51 -12.59
N VAL A 59 3.80 -9.98 -12.68
CA VAL A 59 4.84 -9.97 -11.64
C VAL A 59 5.01 -8.55 -11.14
N TYR A 60 4.83 -8.30 -9.86
CA TYR A 60 4.77 -6.94 -9.33
C TYR A 60 5.68 -6.72 -8.13
N GLN A 61 6.46 -5.64 -8.17
CA GLN A 61 7.28 -5.18 -7.06
C GLN A 61 6.77 -3.81 -6.58
N ALA A 62 6.69 -3.60 -5.27
CA ALA A 62 6.02 -2.45 -4.67
C ALA A 62 6.93 -1.60 -3.76
N PRO A 63 8.05 -1.04 -4.28
CA PRO A 63 8.95 -0.22 -3.47
C PRO A 63 8.39 1.17 -3.15
N GLY A 64 7.45 1.68 -3.96
CA GLY A 64 6.83 2.99 -3.81
C GLY A 64 6.28 3.51 -5.13
N ALA A 65 5.22 4.32 -5.07
CA ALA A 65 4.52 4.81 -6.26
C ALA A 65 5.44 5.63 -7.19
N CYS A 66 6.16 6.61 -6.64
CA CYS A 66 7.07 7.43 -7.43
C CYS A 66 8.32 6.66 -7.91
N LEU A 67 8.77 5.65 -7.16
CA LEU A 67 9.85 4.78 -7.60
C LEU A 67 9.43 3.94 -8.82
N GLY A 68 8.14 3.59 -8.90
CA GLY A 68 7.58 2.89 -10.07
C GLY A 68 7.71 3.70 -11.34
N ILE A 69 7.16 4.91 -11.37
CA ILE A 69 7.19 5.74 -12.58
C ILE A 69 8.62 6.17 -12.94
N ASN A 70 9.45 6.53 -11.95
CA ASN A 70 10.85 6.87 -12.18
C ASN A 70 11.61 5.69 -12.77
N GLY A 71 11.40 4.47 -12.27
CA GLY A 71 12.02 3.25 -12.78
C GLY A 71 11.62 2.95 -14.23
N LEU A 72 10.34 3.11 -14.59
CA LEU A 72 9.86 2.93 -15.95
C LEU A 72 10.49 3.95 -16.92
N ILE A 73 10.51 5.24 -16.54
CA ILE A 73 11.09 6.33 -17.38
C ILE A 73 12.59 6.13 -17.56
N ALA A 74 13.31 5.77 -16.51
CA ALA A 74 14.75 5.57 -16.53
C ALA A 74 15.17 4.23 -17.17
N GLY A 75 14.23 3.32 -17.47
CA GLY A 75 14.54 1.97 -17.92
C GLY A 75 15.28 1.14 -16.86
N THR A 76 15.02 1.42 -15.58
CA THR A 76 15.67 0.71 -14.47
C THR A 76 15.26 -0.76 -14.46
N LYS A 77 16.25 -1.65 -14.33
CA LYS A 77 15.98 -3.07 -14.13
C LYS A 77 15.71 -3.36 -12.66
N ILE A 78 14.68 -4.16 -12.40
CA ILE A 78 14.29 -4.59 -11.05
C ILE A 78 14.92 -5.94 -10.72
N THR A 79 15.35 -6.10 -9.46
CA THR A 79 16.01 -7.30 -8.93
C THR A 79 15.40 -7.72 -7.60
N GLY A 80 15.82 -8.85 -7.04
CA GLY A 80 15.32 -9.38 -5.77
C GLY A 80 14.00 -10.11 -5.93
N THR A 81 13.12 -10.04 -4.93
CA THR A 81 11.87 -10.80 -4.89
C THR A 81 10.68 -9.94 -5.35
N ALA A 82 9.77 -10.53 -6.12
CA ALA A 82 8.53 -9.91 -6.57
C ALA A 82 7.32 -10.80 -6.23
N SER A 83 6.12 -10.20 -6.24
CA SER A 83 4.86 -10.92 -6.06
C SER A 83 4.24 -11.29 -7.40
N TYR A 84 3.57 -12.44 -7.44
CA TYR A 84 2.66 -12.83 -8.52
C TYR A 84 1.43 -13.53 -7.92
N TRP A 85 0.37 -13.71 -8.71
CA TRP A 85 -0.89 -14.31 -8.24
C TRP A 85 -1.31 -15.46 -9.16
N THR A 86 -1.77 -16.52 -8.53
CA THR A 86 -2.39 -17.69 -9.20
C THR A 86 -3.89 -17.49 -9.33
N ALA A 87 -4.56 -18.34 -10.12
CA ALA A 87 -6.00 -18.25 -10.40
C ALA A 87 -6.90 -18.30 -9.15
N ASP A 88 -6.41 -18.87 -8.05
CA ASP A 88 -7.07 -18.90 -6.74
C ASP A 88 -6.98 -17.57 -5.98
N GLY A 89 -6.31 -16.55 -6.54
CA GLY A 89 -6.11 -15.23 -5.93
C GLY A 89 -5.03 -15.19 -4.86
N VAL A 90 -4.30 -16.29 -4.65
CA VAL A 90 -3.23 -16.34 -3.64
C VAL A 90 -1.99 -15.61 -4.14
N GLU A 91 -1.53 -14.66 -3.35
CA GLU A 91 -0.24 -13.98 -3.57
C GLU A 91 0.92 -14.96 -3.27
N ARG A 92 1.83 -15.08 -4.21
CA ARG A 92 3.06 -15.87 -4.12
C ARG A 92 4.24 -14.98 -4.45
N THR A 93 5.44 -15.48 -4.18
CA THR A 93 6.69 -14.76 -4.48
C THR A 93 7.53 -15.55 -5.48
N CYS A 94 8.28 -14.82 -6.28
CA CYS A 94 9.30 -15.36 -7.17
C CYS A 94 10.55 -14.47 -7.14
N ASP A 95 11.70 -15.03 -7.51
CA ASP A 95 12.96 -14.30 -7.60
C ASP A 95 13.16 -13.73 -9.01
N LEU A 96 13.44 -12.43 -9.07
CA LEU A 96 13.77 -11.75 -10.32
C LEU A 96 15.18 -12.16 -10.79
N PRO A 97 15.46 -12.13 -12.10
CA PRO A 97 16.78 -12.43 -12.62
C PRO A 97 17.87 -11.58 -11.97
N ILE A 98 19.05 -12.17 -11.72
CA ILE A 98 20.20 -11.45 -11.15
C ILE A 98 20.61 -10.25 -12.04
N ALA A 99 20.51 -10.42 -13.38
CA ALA A 99 20.76 -9.33 -14.35
C ALA A 99 19.66 -8.27 -14.34
N GLY A 100 18.60 -8.47 -13.56
CA GLY A 100 17.41 -7.65 -13.46
C GLY A 100 16.42 -7.86 -14.61
N ALA A 101 15.13 -7.60 -14.32
CA ALA A 101 14.04 -7.60 -15.29
C ALA A 101 13.67 -6.17 -15.69
N GLU A 102 13.34 -5.97 -16.98
CA GLU A 102 12.85 -4.68 -17.46
C GLU A 102 11.44 -4.41 -16.96
N VAL A 103 11.16 -3.19 -16.54
CA VAL A 103 9.82 -2.75 -16.11
C VAL A 103 8.95 -2.50 -17.36
N HIS A 104 7.85 -3.23 -17.49
CA HIS A 104 6.88 -3.09 -18.59
C HIS A 104 5.82 -2.06 -18.28
N PHE A 105 5.39 -1.97 -17.01
CA PHE A 105 4.44 -0.96 -16.57
C PHE A 105 4.77 -0.44 -15.17
N ALA A 106 4.37 0.80 -14.92
CA ALA A 106 4.40 1.39 -13.59
C ALA A 106 2.99 1.74 -13.11
N ASN A 107 2.84 1.93 -11.81
CA ASN A 107 1.59 2.34 -11.22
C ASN A 107 1.83 3.37 -10.12
N MET A 108 0.92 4.34 -10.04
CA MET A 108 0.81 5.24 -8.89
C MET A 108 -0.63 5.70 -8.66
N GLY A 109 -0.90 6.22 -7.47
CA GLY A 109 -2.21 6.75 -7.10
C GLY A 109 -2.46 8.20 -7.57
N ASN A 110 -1.64 8.74 -8.46
CA ASN A 110 -1.71 10.13 -8.96
C ASN A 110 -1.14 10.21 -10.38
N THR A 111 -1.24 11.38 -11.01
CA THR A 111 -0.54 11.69 -12.26
C THR A 111 0.98 11.69 -12.05
N ALA A 112 1.75 11.43 -13.10
CA ALA A 112 3.21 11.41 -13.04
C ALA A 112 3.81 12.70 -12.43
N ALA A 113 3.24 13.86 -12.74
CA ALA A 113 3.65 15.16 -12.22
C ALA A 113 3.54 15.28 -10.67
N GLY A 114 2.80 14.41 -10.01
CA GLY A 114 2.75 14.35 -8.54
C GLY A 114 4.00 13.74 -7.89
N CYS A 115 4.90 13.16 -8.68
CA CYS A 115 6.16 12.62 -8.16
C CYS A 115 7.30 13.63 -8.24
N PRO A 116 8.10 13.76 -7.16
CA PRO A 116 9.30 14.58 -7.21
C PRO A 116 10.22 14.19 -8.36
N GLY A 117 10.64 15.18 -9.15
CA GLY A 117 11.55 14.98 -10.28
C GLY A 117 10.91 14.44 -11.56
N VAL A 118 9.62 14.11 -11.55
CA VAL A 118 8.85 13.74 -12.74
C VAL A 118 8.01 14.93 -13.17
N GLY A 119 8.34 15.51 -14.30
CA GLY A 119 7.53 16.56 -14.92
C GLY A 119 6.47 15.98 -15.87
N ALA A 120 6.43 16.49 -17.11
CA ALA A 120 5.65 15.88 -18.17
C ALA A 120 6.21 14.49 -18.51
N LEU A 121 5.31 13.55 -18.86
CA LEU A 121 5.73 12.24 -19.33
C LEU A 121 6.58 12.37 -20.61
N PRO A 122 7.69 11.63 -20.73
CA PRO A 122 8.48 11.62 -21.95
C PRO A 122 7.68 10.96 -23.10
N PRO A 123 8.00 11.32 -24.36
CA PRO A 123 7.43 10.63 -25.53
C PRO A 123 7.61 9.11 -25.41
N GLY A 124 6.60 8.35 -25.82
CA GLY A 124 6.63 6.88 -25.77
C GLY A 124 6.23 6.27 -24.43
N ILE A 125 5.82 7.06 -23.43
CA ILE A 125 5.17 6.59 -22.20
C ILE A 125 3.72 7.07 -22.21
N GLY A 126 2.77 6.12 -22.21
CA GLY A 126 1.34 6.38 -22.09
C GLY A 126 0.91 6.43 -20.62
N ASP A 127 -0.13 7.24 -20.33
CA ASP A 127 -0.83 7.31 -19.06
C ASP A 127 -2.24 6.74 -19.23
N PHE A 128 -2.57 5.73 -18.46
CA PHE A 128 -3.83 4.99 -18.52
C PHE A 128 -4.56 5.11 -17.18
N PRO A 129 -5.61 5.94 -17.09
CA PRO A 129 -6.39 6.08 -15.87
C PRO A 129 -7.03 4.74 -15.46
N GLY A 130 -6.89 4.41 -14.20
CA GLY A 130 -7.45 3.22 -13.57
C GLY A 130 -8.59 3.56 -12.59
N PRO A 131 -8.96 2.61 -11.71
CA PRO A 131 -10.01 2.84 -10.73
C PRO A 131 -9.63 3.93 -9.72
N VAL A 132 -10.67 4.57 -9.16
CA VAL A 132 -10.50 5.54 -8.07
C VAL A 132 -10.09 4.82 -6.80
N GLN A 133 -9.08 5.36 -6.13
CA GLN A 133 -8.56 4.90 -4.85
C GLN A 133 -8.77 5.97 -3.77
N ALA A 134 -9.30 5.59 -2.61
CA ALA A 134 -9.34 6.44 -1.43
C ALA A 134 -8.07 6.22 -0.59
N PHE A 135 -7.64 7.26 0.12
CA PHE A 135 -6.57 7.18 1.12
C PHE A 135 -7.12 7.59 2.47
N THR A 136 -6.74 6.89 3.53
CA THR A 136 -7.40 7.00 4.82
C THR A 136 -6.43 7.18 5.97
N LEU A 137 -6.90 7.87 7.00
CA LEU A 137 -6.28 7.89 8.31
C LEU A 137 -6.93 6.79 9.17
N VAL A 138 -6.10 6.03 9.88
CA VAL A 138 -6.53 4.88 10.68
C VAL A 138 -5.98 5.00 12.09
N VAL A 139 -6.76 4.49 13.04
CA VAL A 139 -6.38 4.36 14.46
C VAL A 139 -6.60 2.91 14.91
N PRO A 140 -6.04 2.46 16.04
CA PRO A 140 -6.35 1.14 16.60
C PRO A 140 -7.86 0.96 16.81
N LEU A 141 -8.35 -0.27 16.65
CA LEU A 141 -9.78 -0.57 16.90
C LEU A 141 -10.21 -0.19 18.32
N ALA A 142 -9.30 -0.30 19.31
CA ALA A 142 -9.52 0.07 20.68
C ALA A 142 -9.57 1.59 20.95
N SER A 143 -9.15 2.43 19.99
CA SER A 143 -9.23 3.89 20.13
C SER A 143 -10.68 4.38 20.12
N SER A 144 -10.98 5.42 20.90
CA SER A 144 -12.27 6.09 20.91
C SER A 144 -12.43 7.13 19.79
N GLN A 145 -11.34 7.46 19.10
CA GLN A 145 -11.31 8.51 18.07
C GLN A 145 -12.16 8.12 16.85
N GLN A 146 -12.98 9.06 16.36
CA GLN A 146 -13.90 8.83 15.24
C GLN A 146 -13.58 9.69 14.02
N SER A 147 -12.92 10.83 14.23
CA SER A 147 -12.68 11.82 13.17
C SER A 147 -11.41 12.63 13.43
N ILE A 148 -10.93 13.25 12.36
CA ILE A 148 -9.84 14.23 12.39
C ILE A 148 -10.15 15.33 11.37
N SER A 149 -9.94 16.61 11.75
CA SER A 149 -10.03 17.73 10.80
C SER A 149 -8.74 17.92 10.01
N SER A 150 -8.81 18.63 8.90
CA SER A 150 -7.63 19.03 8.12
C SER A 150 -6.63 19.83 8.94
N GLU A 151 -7.11 20.70 9.84
CA GLU A 151 -6.29 21.50 10.73
C GLU A 151 -5.56 20.62 11.77
N ALA A 152 -6.27 19.69 12.39
CA ALA A 152 -5.65 18.72 13.29
C ALA A 152 -4.61 17.88 12.57
N ALA A 153 -4.93 17.36 11.37
CA ALA A 153 -4.00 16.59 10.55
C ALA A 153 -2.76 17.41 10.15
N TYR A 154 -2.93 18.72 9.85
CA TYR A 154 -1.82 19.64 9.59
C TYR A 154 -0.84 19.69 10.75
N PHE A 155 -1.32 19.86 11.98
CA PHE A 155 -0.46 19.93 13.16
C PHE A 155 0.11 18.57 13.54
N VAL A 156 -0.68 17.48 13.48
CA VAL A 156 -0.21 16.11 13.78
C VAL A 156 0.93 15.72 12.85
N PHE A 157 0.72 15.81 11.55
CA PHE A 157 1.73 15.33 10.58
C PHE A 157 2.82 16.37 10.27
N GLY A 158 2.52 17.65 10.38
CA GLY A 158 3.50 18.71 10.10
C GLY A 158 4.42 19.04 11.28
N PHE A 159 3.94 18.87 12.50
CA PHE A 159 4.65 19.31 13.71
C PHE A 159 4.88 18.18 14.72
N GLY A 160 4.21 17.03 14.56
CA GLY A 160 4.36 15.89 15.49
C GLY A 160 4.04 16.28 16.93
N GLN A 161 4.93 15.91 17.84
CA GLN A 161 4.80 16.27 19.27
C GLN A 161 4.68 17.79 19.50
N ALA A 162 5.36 18.61 18.71
CA ALA A 162 5.28 20.07 18.84
C ALA A 162 3.93 20.67 18.43
N GLY A 163 3.12 19.92 17.68
CA GLY A 163 1.77 20.33 17.27
C GLY A 163 0.75 20.32 18.41
N GLN A 164 1.02 19.60 19.50
CA GLN A 164 0.22 19.53 20.73
C GLN A 164 -1.27 19.21 20.49
N VAL A 165 -1.57 18.38 19.48
CA VAL A 165 -2.95 17.95 19.13
C VAL A 165 -3.29 16.69 19.88
N ALA A 166 -3.99 16.81 21.00
CA ALA A 166 -4.50 15.64 21.72
C ALA A 166 -5.52 14.86 20.87
N PRO A 167 -5.49 13.51 20.90
CA PRO A 167 -4.60 12.68 21.70
C PRO A 167 -3.25 12.35 21.03
N TRP A 168 -3.00 12.80 19.80
CA TRP A 168 -1.85 12.47 18.95
C TRP A 168 -0.63 13.37 19.26
N THR A 169 -0.18 13.37 20.51
CA THR A 169 0.95 14.19 20.98
C THR A 169 2.27 13.43 21.08
N ASP A 170 2.25 12.11 20.90
CA ASP A 170 3.46 11.28 20.88
C ASP A 170 3.89 10.99 19.43
N GLU A 171 4.99 11.62 19.01
CA GLU A 171 5.49 11.45 17.64
C GLU A 171 5.86 9.99 17.31
N LEU A 172 6.19 9.17 18.29
CA LEU A 172 6.48 7.75 18.11
C LEU A 172 5.21 6.91 17.83
N GLN A 173 4.03 7.48 18.06
CA GLN A 173 2.72 6.87 17.75
C GLN A 173 2.08 7.43 16.47
N ILE A 174 2.77 8.33 15.76
CA ILE A 174 2.34 8.84 14.46
C ILE A 174 3.04 8.00 13.39
N PHE A 175 2.28 7.14 12.69
CA PHE A 175 2.80 6.19 11.72
C PHE A 175 2.62 6.69 10.30
N ARG A 176 3.69 7.21 9.71
CA ARG A 176 3.70 7.74 8.35
C ARG A 176 4.30 6.74 7.35
N ARG A 177 4.23 7.12 6.10
CA ARG A 177 4.91 6.48 4.98
C ARG A 177 6.07 7.35 4.50
N ASP A 178 6.82 6.87 3.55
CA ASP A 178 7.86 7.65 2.87
C ASP A 178 7.28 8.60 1.81
N VAL A 179 8.11 9.53 1.34
CA VAL A 179 7.74 10.57 0.35
C VAL A 179 7.30 10.02 -1.02
N ASN A 180 7.63 8.77 -1.33
CA ASN A 180 7.24 8.13 -2.59
C ASN A 180 5.90 7.38 -2.49
N SER A 181 5.28 7.37 -1.30
CA SER A 181 4.01 6.70 -1.05
C SER A 181 2.84 7.56 -1.51
N ALA A 182 1.99 7.02 -2.38
CA ALA A 182 0.74 7.69 -2.77
C ALA A 182 -0.13 8.05 -1.57
N ALA A 183 -0.27 7.18 -0.57
CA ALA A 183 -1.05 7.47 0.63
C ALA A 183 -0.52 8.70 1.37
N GLN A 184 0.81 8.84 1.53
CA GLN A 184 1.38 10.01 2.15
C GLN A 184 1.21 11.27 1.30
N LEU A 185 1.44 11.18 -0.01
CA LEU A 185 1.29 12.32 -0.93
C LEU A 185 -0.13 12.90 -0.90
N PHE A 186 -1.18 12.05 -0.93
CA PHE A 186 -2.56 12.53 -0.92
C PHE A 186 -3.00 13.07 0.43
N ILE A 187 -2.57 12.46 1.52
CA ILE A 187 -2.85 13.01 2.87
C ILE A 187 -2.07 14.30 3.08
N ALA A 188 -0.85 14.41 2.54
CA ALA A 188 -0.07 15.64 2.52
C ALA A 188 -0.81 16.79 1.84
N LEU A 189 -1.35 16.54 0.64
CA LEU A 189 -2.18 17.50 -0.09
C LEU A 189 -3.43 17.89 0.70
N ALA A 190 -4.14 16.92 1.26
CA ALA A 190 -5.37 17.16 2.00
C ALA A 190 -5.14 17.92 3.31
N ALA A 191 -4.07 17.59 4.05
CA ALA A 191 -3.69 18.25 5.28
C ALA A 191 -2.97 19.59 5.05
N GLY A 192 -2.44 19.86 3.84
CA GLY A 192 -1.67 21.06 3.52
C GLY A 192 -0.25 21.06 4.10
N VAL A 193 0.34 19.89 4.30
CA VAL A 193 1.72 19.70 4.79
C VAL A 193 2.56 19.09 3.67
N PRO A 194 3.71 19.66 3.28
CA PRO A 194 4.61 19.00 2.34
C PRO A 194 5.01 17.59 2.81
N SER A 195 4.93 16.60 1.91
CA SER A 195 5.13 15.18 2.23
C SER A 195 6.49 14.91 2.90
N GLU A 196 7.53 15.62 2.50
CA GLU A 196 8.89 15.53 3.06
C GLU A 196 9.02 16.08 4.49
N ARG A 197 8.01 16.85 4.94
CA ARG A 197 7.96 17.42 6.31
C ARG A 197 7.17 16.58 7.30
N PHE A 198 6.57 15.47 6.85
CA PHE A 198 5.78 14.62 7.72
C PHE A 198 6.60 14.11 8.90
N LYS A 199 6.07 14.33 10.11
CA LYS A 199 6.58 13.82 11.37
C LYS A 199 6.08 12.40 11.63
N GLY A 200 6.76 11.70 12.52
CA GLY A 200 6.41 10.34 12.93
C GLY A 200 7.31 9.27 12.34
N VAL A 201 6.97 8.03 12.65
CA VAL A 201 7.74 6.82 12.30
C VAL A 201 7.39 6.34 10.90
N ASP A 202 8.40 6.16 10.05
CA ASP A 202 8.22 5.59 8.71
C ASP A 202 8.07 4.06 8.77
N THR A 203 6.88 3.59 8.43
CA THR A 203 6.49 2.17 8.46
C THR A 203 6.80 1.41 7.18
N LYS A 204 7.38 2.05 6.15
CA LYS A 204 7.83 1.48 4.88
C LYS A 204 6.74 0.90 3.97
N SER A 205 5.66 0.34 4.52
CA SER A 205 4.59 -0.30 3.75
C SER A 205 3.21 -0.10 4.38
N ASN A 206 2.13 -0.30 3.62
CA ASN A 206 0.78 -0.32 4.17
C ASN A 206 0.62 -1.41 5.25
N ALA A 207 1.18 -2.60 5.03
CA ALA A 207 1.17 -3.67 6.03
C ALA A 207 1.91 -3.26 7.30
N GLY A 208 3.09 -2.60 7.16
CA GLY A 208 3.83 -2.05 8.30
C GLY A 208 3.02 -1.01 9.08
N THR A 209 2.28 -0.13 8.40
CA THR A 209 1.39 0.84 9.06
C THR A 209 0.28 0.13 9.83
N ILE A 210 -0.41 -0.83 9.21
CA ILE A 210 -1.48 -1.61 9.89
C ILE A 210 -0.93 -2.30 11.13
N THR A 211 0.21 -2.98 11.01
CA THR A 211 0.85 -3.67 12.15
C THR A 211 1.19 -2.69 13.27
N ALA A 212 1.84 -1.56 12.96
CA ALA A 212 2.26 -0.58 13.95
C ALA A 212 1.05 0.06 14.67
N VAL A 213 0.00 0.44 13.93
CA VAL A 213 -1.22 1.00 14.49
C VAL A 213 -1.93 -0.04 15.37
N ALA A 214 -2.16 -1.25 14.85
CA ALA A 214 -2.93 -2.28 15.57
C ALA A 214 -2.24 -2.76 16.85
N SER A 215 -0.91 -2.78 16.88
CA SER A 215 -0.12 -3.24 18.03
C SER A 215 0.26 -2.14 19.01
N SER A 216 -0.21 -0.91 18.83
CA SER A 216 0.11 0.20 19.74
C SER A 216 -0.39 -0.07 21.17
N ALA A 217 0.51 0.07 22.13
CA ALA A 217 0.18 -0.01 23.55
C ALA A 217 -0.60 1.20 24.06
N THR A 218 -0.63 2.30 23.29
CA THR A 218 -1.35 3.55 23.59
C THR A 218 -2.37 3.85 22.48
N PRO A 219 -3.52 3.13 22.41
CA PRO A 219 -4.46 3.18 21.30
C PRO A 219 -4.98 4.59 20.96
N GLU A 220 -5.16 5.45 21.97
CA GLU A 220 -5.64 6.82 21.74
C GLU A 220 -4.60 7.71 21.06
N ALA A 221 -3.31 7.51 21.35
CA ALA A 221 -2.23 8.31 20.77
C ALA A 221 -1.81 7.85 19.37
N ALA A 222 -2.20 6.65 18.96
CA ALA A 222 -1.76 6.05 17.70
C ALA A 222 -2.62 6.51 16.51
N ILE A 223 -1.94 6.92 15.43
CA ILE A 223 -2.56 7.27 14.15
C ILE A 223 -1.65 6.86 13.01
N GLY A 224 -2.23 6.34 11.93
CA GLY A 224 -1.49 5.95 10.73
C GLY A 224 -2.22 6.32 9.45
N LEU A 225 -1.55 6.13 8.30
CA LEU A 225 -2.11 6.42 6.99
C LEU A 225 -1.90 5.24 6.02
N VAL A 226 -2.97 4.88 5.30
CA VAL A 226 -2.98 3.74 4.35
C VAL A 226 -3.94 3.99 3.19
N GLY A 227 -3.86 3.15 2.15
CA GLY A 227 -4.90 3.06 1.13
C GLY A 227 -6.22 2.55 1.70
N GLY A 228 -7.34 3.03 1.17
CA GLY A 228 -8.68 2.68 1.67
C GLY A 228 -8.98 1.18 1.58
N GLU A 229 -8.55 0.51 0.52
CA GLU A 229 -8.71 -0.94 0.34
C GLU A 229 -7.91 -1.75 1.36
N VAL A 230 -6.75 -1.24 1.79
CA VAL A 230 -5.94 -1.87 2.83
C VAL A 230 -6.61 -1.71 4.20
N ALA A 231 -7.16 -0.53 4.48
CA ALA A 231 -7.96 -0.31 5.68
C ALA A 231 -9.18 -1.24 5.72
N ASP A 232 -9.89 -1.39 4.58
CA ASP A 232 -11.05 -2.27 4.46
C ASP A 232 -10.71 -3.74 4.75
N ALA A 233 -9.60 -4.22 4.23
CA ALA A 233 -9.13 -5.59 4.49
C ALA A 233 -8.71 -5.83 5.96
N ASN A 234 -8.51 -4.77 6.74
CA ASN A 234 -7.99 -4.83 8.11
C ASN A 234 -8.94 -4.19 9.15
N ARG A 235 -10.27 -4.09 8.86
CA ARG A 235 -11.28 -3.51 9.77
C ARG A 235 -11.41 -4.22 11.12
N ALA A 236 -10.93 -5.45 11.24
CA ALA A 236 -10.86 -6.18 12.51
C ALA A 236 -9.72 -5.70 13.43
N ALA A 237 -8.75 -4.95 12.91
CA ALA A 237 -7.57 -4.49 13.63
C ALA A 237 -7.51 -2.95 13.76
N VAL A 238 -8.04 -2.23 12.77
CA VAL A 238 -7.98 -0.77 12.72
C VAL A 238 -9.35 -0.16 12.38
N ARG A 239 -9.56 1.08 12.83
CA ARG A 239 -10.71 1.91 12.50
C ARG A 239 -10.28 3.03 11.56
N VAL A 240 -11.09 3.31 10.54
CA VAL A 240 -10.94 4.47 9.67
C VAL A 240 -11.55 5.69 10.33
N LEU A 241 -10.81 6.80 10.37
CA LEU A 241 -11.33 8.09 10.82
C LEU A 241 -12.15 8.77 9.72
N ALA A 242 -13.23 9.45 10.13
CA ALA A 242 -13.85 10.45 9.29
C ALA A 242 -12.87 11.63 9.11
N TYR A 243 -12.72 12.11 7.89
CA TYR A 243 -11.89 13.28 7.59
C TYR A 243 -12.76 14.48 7.29
N GLN A 244 -12.53 15.58 8.03
CA GLN A 244 -13.19 16.86 7.80
C GLN A 244 -12.25 17.76 7.01
N HIS A 245 -12.53 17.92 5.72
CA HIS A 245 -11.77 18.82 4.86
C HIS A 245 -12.12 20.29 5.12
N ARG A 246 -11.23 21.18 4.74
CA ARG A 246 -11.47 22.64 4.87
C ARG A 246 -12.80 23.03 4.25
N GLY A 247 -13.59 23.82 4.98
CA GLY A 247 -14.89 24.29 4.55
C GLY A 247 -16.04 23.29 4.73
N GLN A 248 -15.77 22.08 5.19
CA GLN A 248 -16.84 21.13 5.56
C GLN A 248 -17.29 21.36 7.01
N SER A 249 -18.58 21.22 7.26
CA SER A 249 -19.16 21.34 8.61
C SER A 249 -18.95 20.11 9.48
N CYS A 250 -18.66 18.95 8.89
CA CYS A 250 -18.41 17.69 9.59
C CYS A 250 -17.43 16.81 8.81
N GLY A 251 -16.89 15.78 9.48
CA GLY A 251 -16.04 14.78 8.87
C GLY A 251 -16.87 13.71 8.12
N TYR A 252 -16.32 13.21 7.04
CA TYR A 252 -16.89 12.09 6.26
C TYR A 252 -15.93 10.91 6.25
N TRP A 253 -16.48 9.70 6.45
CA TRP A 253 -15.77 8.46 6.11
C TRP A 253 -15.71 8.31 4.58
N PRO A 254 -14.81 7.52 4.03
CA PRO A 254 -14.88 7.18 2.59
C PRO A 254 -16.19 6.47 2.23
N ASP A 255 -16.72 5.72 3.17
CA ASP A 255 -17.98 4.98 3.08
C ASP A 255 -19.17 5.78 3.63
N SER A 256 -20.40 5.31 3.42
CA SER A 256 -21.61 5.95 3.96
C SER A 256 -21.67 5.95 5.49
N THR A 257 -21.03 4.97 6.15
CA THR A 257 -20.92 4.82 7.60
C THR A 257 -19.52 4.32 7.97
N PRO A 258 -19.12 4.35 9.25
CA PRO A 258 -17.82 3.85 9.70
C PRO A 258 -17.62 2.33 9.47
N THR A 259 -18.71 1.58 9.27
CA THR A 259 -18.68 0.12 9.09
C THR A 259 -19.07 -0.35 7.68
N ALA A 260 -19.53 0.56 6.81
CA ALA A 260 -19.84 0.23 5.42
C ALA A 260 -18.58 0.05 4.58
N PHE A 261 -18.75 -0.56 3.39
CA PHE A 261 -17.69 -0.80 2.38
C PHE A 261 -18.11 -0.26 1.00
N ASP A 262 -19.01 0.72 0.95
CA ASP A 262 -19.68 1.16 -0.28
C ASP A 262 -18.99 2.34 -0.98
N LYS A 263 -18.00 2.97 -0.35
CA LYS A 263 -17.28 4.16 -0.86
C LYS A 263 -18.23 5.27 -1.34
N ARG A 264 -19.40 5.39 -0.69
CA ARG A 264 -20.44 6.34 -1.11
C ARG A 264 -19.94 7.76 -1.08
N ASN A 265 -19.28 8.17 0.02
CA ASN A 265 -18.85 9.56 0.18
C ASN A 265 -17.69 9.92 -0.75
N VAL A 266 -16.87 8.94 -1.18
CA VAL A 266 -15.89 9.13 -2.26
C VAL A 266 -16.63 9.40 -3.58
N ARG A 267 -17.61 8.55 -3.94
CA ARG A 267 -18.35 8.67 -5.20
C ARG A 267 -19.21 9.93 -5.30
N THR A 268 -19.65 10.48 -4.16
CA THR A 268 -20.43 11.72 -4.11
C THR A 268 -19.58 12.97 -3.87
N GLY A 269 -18.24 12.84 -3.76
CA GLY A 269 -17.31 13.95 -3.57
C GLY A 269 -17.29 14.53 -2.15
N GLN A 270 -17.97 13.91 -1.17
CA GLN A 270 -17.97 14.35 0.22
C GLN A 270 -16.67 13.99 0.94
N TYR A 271 -16.09 12.81 0.67
CA TYR A 271 -14.78 12.44 1.17
C TYR A 271 -13.70 12.96 0.22
N ALA A 272 -12.78 13.77 0.75
CA ALA A 272 -11.87 14.57 -0.09
C ALA A 272 -10.55 13.86 -0.46
N ILE A 273 -10.15 12.79 0.25
CA ILE A 273 -8.83 12.16 0.04
C ILE A 273 -8.95 10.96 -0.90
N TRP A 274 -9.00 11.23 -2.20
CA TRP A 274 -9.06 10.20 -3.23
C TRP A 274 -8.39 10.67 -4.52
N ALA A 275 -8.00 9.73 -5.36
CA ALA A 275 -7.52 9.99 -6.71
C ALA A 275 -7.80 8.80 -7.64
N PRO A 276 -7.86 9.01 -8.96
CA PRO A 276 -7.72 7.91 -9.89
C PRO A 276 -6.33 7.30 -9.77
N MET A 277 -6.26 5.99 -9.83
CA MET A 277 -5.01 5.29 -10.02
C MET A 277 -4.55 5.48 -11.46
N HIS A 278 -3.25 5.62 -11.68
CA HIS A 278 -2.67 5.73 -13.00
C HIS A 278 -1.74 4.55 -13.25
N PHE A 279 -1.83 4.01 -14.45
CA PHE A 279 -0.90 3.02 -14.97
C PHE A 279 -0.13 3.65 -16.11
N PHE A 280 1.15 3.40 -16.16
CA PHE A 280 2.05 3.93 -17.18
C PHE A 280 2.73 2.77 -17.87
N ALA A 281 2.82 2.80 -19.19
CA ALA A 281 3.49 1.79 -19.98
C ALA A 281 4.14 2.43 -21.23
N LYS A 282 5.11 1.75 -21.80
CA LYS A 282 5.64 2.10 -23.13
C LYS A 282 4.57 1.90 -24.20
N VAL A 283 4.43 2.83 -25.15
CA VAL A 283 3.47 2.83 -26.25
C VAL A 283 4.19 2.90 -27.59
#